data_5b992c53baad6768d3839f0faff7b4a6
#
_entry.id   5b992c53baad6768d3839f0faff7b4a6
#
_cell.length_a   1.000
_cell.length_b   1.000
_cell.length_c   1.000
_cell.angle_alpha   90.00
_cell.angle_beta   90.00
_cell.angle_gamma   90.00
#
_symmetry.space_group_name_H-M   'P 1'
#
loop_
_entity.id
_entity.type
_entity.pdbx_description
1 polymer ?
#
loop_
_entity_poly.entity_id
_entity_poly.type
_entity_poly.pdbx_seq_one_letter_code
_entity_poly.pdbx_strand_id
1 'polypeptide(L)'
;MVPGLPVPAGIPARAAGVLLHPTALPGRFDAGVIGADARQFVDWLASAGFTTWQCLPVGPVGPSGSPYQLGSAFAGNPLLVDPDDLAAEGWLGPGEVAGTYAAADRAELLRSAWRNFQRRADSAARGLLAAYWDAERAWLLPYALFRVAREVHGDAGWWTWPGALRRREPAAVARLLEGARERVREVAFEQYLFDRQWERLRSHARNAGVRLFGDIPIYVDLDSADTWWFREQFRVDAEGRPAAVAGVPPDYFSADGQLWGNPLYAWERMADDGFRWWIARLRRQCRHFDFLRLDHFRGLQAYWEVPTGATTARSGCWREAPGAALLAALRGALGTLPLVAEDLGVIT
;
A
#
# COMPACT_ATOMS: atom_id res chain seq x y z
N MET A 1 -22.46 18.28 -17.72
CA MET A 1 -22.81 16.93 -17.22
C MET A 1 -22.75 15.97 -18.38
N VAL A 2 -21.78 15.04 -18.37
CA VAL A 2 -21.74 13.94 -19.34
C VAL A 2 -22.84 12.94 -18.95
N PRO A 3 -23.78 12.57 -19.83
CA PRO A 3 -24.84 11.65 -19.45
C PRO A 3 -24.27 10.24 -19.25
N GLY A 4 -24.50 9.69 -18.06
CA GLY A 4 -24.78 8.27 -17.91
C GLY A 4 -23.63 7.26 -17.95
N LEU A 5 -22.50 7.51 -17.25
CA LEU A 5 -21.70 6.37 -16.80
C LEU A 5 -22.42 5.73 -15.60
N PRO A 6 -22.63 4.40 -15.59
CA PRO A 6 -23.27 3.75 -14.46
C PRO A 6 -22.38 3.93 -13.23
N VAL A 7 -22.97 4.49 -12.17
CA VAL A 7 -22.34 4.54 -10.84
C VAL A 7 -21.99 3.08 -10.46
N PRO A 8 -20.75 2.76 -10.09
CA PRO A 8 -20.40 1.41 -9.68
C PRO A 8 -21.36 0.91 -8.60
N ALA A 9 -21.76 -0.34 -8.69
CA ALA A 9 -22.67 -0.93 -7.72
C ALA A 9 -22.07 -0.76 -6.30
N GLY A 10 -22.77 0.04 -5.47
CA GLY A 10 -22.36 0.31 -4.09
C GLY A 10 -21.94 1.75 -3.78
N ILE A 11 -21.72 2.63 -4.78
CA ILE A 11 -21.54 4.07 -4.54
C ILE A 11 -22.94 4.72 -4.59
N PRO A 12 -23.44 5.30 -3.49
CA PRO A 12 -24.75 5.97 -3.51
C PRO A 12 -24.69 7.23 -4.37
N ALA A 13 -25.82 7.58 -5.02
CA ALA A 13 -25.92 8.77 -5.87
C ALA A 13 -25.61 10.08 -5.11
N ARG A 14 -25.85 10.10 -3.79
CA ARG A 14 -25.44 11.15 -2.85
C ARG A 14 -24.93 10.48 -1.58
N ALA A 15 -23.71 10.85 -1.17
CA ALA A 15 -23.10 10.41 0.07
C ALA A 15 -22.35 11.59 0.69
N ALA A 16 -22.27 11.59 2.01
CA ALA A 16 -21.38 12.46 2.75
C ALA A 16 -20.36 11.59 3.47
N GLY A 17 -19.12 12.04 3.52
CA GLY A 17 -18.02 11.30 4.15
C GLY A 17 -17.00 12.23 4.77
N VAL A 18 -16.10 11.63 5.54
CA VAL A 18 -14.97 12.31 6.15
C VAL A 18 -13.68 11.70 5.61
N LEU A 19 -12.75 12.55 5.18
CA LEU A 19 -11.37 12.16 4.88
C LEU A 19 -10.55 12.29 6.16
N LEU A 20 -10.08 11.16 6.66
CA LEU A 20 -9.18 11.11 7.81
C LEU A 20 -8.27 9.88 7.70
N HIS A 21 -6.94 10.09 7.72
CA HIS A 21 -6.04 8.96 7.81
C HIS A 21 -6.09 8.33 9.21
N PRO A 22 -6.05 6.98 9.37
CA PRO A 22 -6.14 6.34 10.68
C PRO A 22 -5.13 6.85 11.69
N THR A 23 -3.93 7.27 11.27
CA THR A 23 -2.92 7.84 12.17
C THR A 23 -3.33 9.16 12.83
N ALA A 24 -4.35 9.86 12.31
CA ALA A 24 -4.86 11.10 12.88
C ALA A 24 -5.99 10.85 13.90
N LEU A 25 -6.38 9.60 14.12
CA LEU A 25 -7.33 9.27 15.19
C LEU A 25 -6.71 9.55 16.57
N PRO A 26 -7.52 10.02 17.52
CA PRO A 26 -7.08 10.15 18.90
C PRO A 26 -6.78 8.77 19.49
N GLY A 27 -6.01 8.74 20.53
CA GLY A 27 -5.67 7.51 21.25
C GLY A 27 -4.50 7.73 22.19
N ARG A 28 -4.04 6.67 22.83
CA ARG A 28 -2.92 6.71 23.76
C ARG A 28 -1.54 6.58 23.10
N PHE A 29 -1.50 6.29 21.81
CA PHE A 29 -0.28 6.19 21.02
C PHE A 29 0.05 7.53 20.36
N ASP A 30 1.30 7.68 19.92
CA ASP A 30 1.78 8.87 19.19
C ASP A 30 1.10 9.06 17.82
N ALA A 31 0.48 8.03 17.30
CA ALA A 31 -0.38 8.05 16.12
C ALA A 31 -1.51 7.04 16.28
N GLY A 32 -2.67 7.33 15.69
CA GLY A 32 -3.84 6.46 15.73
C GLY A 32 -3.59 5.08 15.10
N VAL A 33 -4.37 4.11 15.55
CA VAL A 33 -4.33 2.69 15.15
C VAL A 33 -5.72 2.21 14.70
N ILE A 34 -5.78 1.02 14.08
CA ILE A 34 -7.03 0.46 13.52
C ILE A 34 -7.81 -0.41 14.51
N GLY A 35 -7.72 -0.07 15.80
CA GLY A 35 -8.38 -0.80 16.89
C GLY A 35 -9.70 -0.17 17.36
N ALA A 36 -9.82 -0.07 18.67
CA ALA A 36 -11.05 0.43 19.33
C ALA A 36 -11.39 1.87 18.92
N ASP A 37 -10.40 2.77 18.88
CA ASP A 37 -10.64 4.18 18.52
C ASP A 37 -11.12 4.32 17.07
N ALA A 38 -10.60 3.49 16.15
CA ALA A 38 -11.07 3.47 14.77
C ALA A 38 -12.52 2.97 14.67
N ARG A 39 -12.91 1.97 15.48
CA ARG A 39 -14.30 1.50 15.53
C ARG A 39 -15.24 2.56 16.13
N GLN A 40 -14.82 3.26 17.18
CA GLN A 40 -15.57 4.39 17.76
C GLN A 40 -15.75 5.54 16.75
N PHE A 41 -14.72 5.81 15.93
CA PHE A 41 -14.84 6.80 14.88
C PHE A 41 -15.88 6.40 13.82
N VAL A 42 -15.95 5.12 13.45
CA VAL A 42 -17.00 4.58 12.58
C VAL A 42 -18.39 4.79 13.20
N ASP A 43 -18.56 4.50 14.49
CA ASP A 43 -19.83 4.68 15.20
C ASP A 43 -20.23 6.16 15.24
N TRP A 44 -19.27 7.04 15.46
CA TRP A 44 -19.50 8.48 15.38
C TRP A 44 -19.93 8.92 13.99
N LEU A 45 -19.25 8.46 12.92
CA LEU A 45 -19.64 8.74 11.53
C LEU A 45 -21.08 8.34 11.26
N ALA A 46 -21.46 7.12 11.63
CA ALA A 46 -22.80 6.61 11.45
C ALA A 46 -23.84 7.45 12.21
N SER A 47 -23.56 7.80 13.48
CA SER A 47 -24.44 8.63 14.31
C SER A 47 -24.63 10.05 13.77
N ALA A 48 -23.59 10.59 13.10
CA ALA A 48 -23.62 11.89 12.46
C ALA A 48 -24.23 11.87 11.04
N GLY A 49 -24.64 10.69 10.55
CA GLY A 49 -25.27 10.53 9.24
C GLY A 49 -24.27 10.44 8.07
N PHE A 50 -22.97 10.29 8.35
CA PHE A 50 -21.96 10.01 7.32
C PHE A 50 -21.98 8.54 6.92
N THR A 51 -21.84 8.29 5.63
CA THR A 51 -21.87 6.93 5.06
C THR A 51 -20.53 6.49 4.49
N THR A 52 -19.51 7.34 4.59
CA THR A 52 -18.19 7.08 3.97
C THR A 52 -17.06 7.59 4.87
N TRP A 53 -16.08 6.72 5.07
CA TRP A 53 -14.77 7.09 5.63
C TRP A 53 -13.72 6.96 4.54
N GLN A 54 -13.18 8.08 4.07
CA GLN A 54 -12.06 8.11 3.12
C GLN A 54 -10.74 8.10 3.87
N CYS A 55 -9.84 7.21 3.45
CA CYS A 55 -8.47 7.14 3.96
C CYS A 55 -7.48 7.49 2.83
N LEU A 56 -6.40 8.18 3.19
CA LEU A 56 -5.18 8.20 2.37
C LEU A 56 -4.55 6.80 2.34
N PRO A 57 -3.56 6.51 1.46
CA PRO A 57 -2.95 5.20 1.39
C PRO A 57 -2.45 4.70 2.74
N VAL A 58 -2.79 3.47 3.11
CA VAL A 58 -2.51 2.85 4.43
C VAL A 58 -1.33 1.88 4.42
N GLY A 59 -0.48 1.96 3.40
CA GLY A 59 0.72 1.13 3.28
C GLY A 59 1.88 1.60 4.16
N PRO A 60 2.98 0.81 4.20
CA PRO A 60 4.18 1.16 4.96
C PRO A 60 4.88 2.36 4.32
N VAL A 61 4.96 3.47 5.05
CA VAL A 61 5.57 4.71 4.58
C VAL A 61 7.10 4.64 4.60
N GLY A 62 7.73 5.34 3.65
CA GLY A 62 9.18 5.55 3.63
C GLY A 62 9.64 6.63 4.62
N PRO A 63 10.93 7.01 4.58
CA PRO A 63 11.53 7.99 5.50
C PRO A 63 10.87 9.37 5.46
N SER A 64 10.23 9.75 4.35
CA SER A 64 9.52 11.03 4.23
C SER A 64 8.25 11.10 5.07
N GLY A 65 7.72 9.96 5.54
CA GLY A 65 6.42 9.87 6.20
C GLY A 65 5.22 10.10 5.29
N SER A 66 5.43 10.35 3.99
CA SER A 66 4.35 10.58 3.03
C SER A 66 3.55 9.30 2.76
N PRO A 67 2.22 9.32 2.87
CA PRO A 67 1.40 8.16 2.54
C PRO A 67 1.40 7.83 1.04
N TYR A 68 1.93 8.71 0.18
CA TYR A 68 2.08 8.47 -1.26
C TYR A 68 3.45 7.88 -1.65
N GLN A 69 4.38 7.76 -0.68
CA GLN A 69 5.70 7.14 -0.86
C GLN A 69 5.76 5.85 -0.04
N LEU A 70 5.21 4.78 -0.61
CA LEU A 70 5.04 3.51 0.06
C LEU A 70 6.16 2.53 -0.29
N GLY A 71 6.66 1.83 0.71
CA GLY A 71 7.59 0.72 0.53
C GLY A 71 6.98 -0.53 -0.13
N SER A 72 5.66 -0.56 -0.33
CA SER A 72 4.94 -1.59 -1.09
C SER A 72 3.55 -1.11 -1.51
N ALA A 73 3.12 -1.48 -2.71
CA ALA A 73 1.77 -1.28 -3.23
C ALA A 73 0.74 -2.30 -2.68
N PHE A 74 1.19 -3.31 -1.94
CA PHE A 74 0.37 -4.43 -1.44
C PHE A 74 0.28 -4.49 0.07
N ALA A 75 1.34 -4.12 0.78
CA ALA A 75 1.43 -4.27 2.22
C ALA A 75 0.64 -3.19 2.97
N GLY A 76 0.07 -3.56 4.11
CA GLY A 76 -0.43 -2.61 5.09
C GLY A 76 0.69 -2.08 6.00
N ASN A 77 0.50 -0.89 6.55
CA ASN A 77 1.44 -0.33 7.51
C ASN A 77 1.30 -1.06 8.87
N PRO A 78 2.32 -1.83 9.30
CA PRO A 78 2.25 -2.58 10.55
C PRO A 78 2.11 -1.67 11.80
N LEU A 79 2.50 -0.39 11.70
CA LEU A 79 2.33 0.56 12.80
C LEU A 79 0.88 1.00 13.02
N LEU A 80 -0.05 0.65 12.12
CA LEU A 80 -1.48 0.82 12.33
C LEU A 80 -2.11 -0.31 13.17
N VAL A 81 -1.40 -1.42 13.38
CA VAL A 81 -1.89 -2.53 14.22
C VAL A 81 -2.04 -2.03 15.65
N ASP A 82 -3.20 -2.29 16.24
CA ASP A 82 -3.52 -1.92 17.61
C ASP A 82 -2.95 -2.96 18.59
N PRO A 83 -2.01 -2.56 19.47
CA PRO A 83 -1.46 -3.45 20.49
C PRO A 83 -2.50 -3.90 21.55
N ASP A 84 -3.54 -3.12 21.80
CA ASP A 84 -4.59 -3.49 22.76
C ASP A 84 -5.43 -4.65 22.24
N ASP A 85 -5.77 -4.64 20.95
CA ASP A 85 -6.42 -5.79 20.31
C ASP A 85 -5.50 -7.05 20.39
N LEU A 86 -4.17 -6.89 20.26
CA LEU A 86 -3.22 -8.01 20.44
C LEU A 86 -3.17 -8.52 21.87
N ALA A 87 -3.29 -7.64 22.86
CA ALA A 87 -3.38 -8.03 24.28
C ALA A 87 -4.69 -8.78 24.57
N ALA A 88 -5.80 -8.30 24.03
CA ALA A 88 -7.09 -8.98 24.15
C ALA A 88 -7.09 -10.38 23.50
N GLU A 89 -6.29 -10.58 22.46
CA GLU A 89 -6.08 -11.88 21.80
C GLU A 89 -5.04 -12.79 22.53
N GLY A 90 -4.38 -12.27 23.58
CA GLY A 90 -3.37 -13.01 24.34
C GLY A 90 -1.97 -13.07 23.70
N TRP A 91 -1.76 -12.28 22.63
CA TRP A 91 -0.43 -12.17 21.97
C TRP A 91 0.50 -11.20 22.70
N LEU A 92 -0.03 -10.29 23.52
CA LEU A 92 0.74 -9.43 24.42
C LEU A 92 0.26 -9.63 25.85
N GLY A 93 1.15 -9.43 26.81
CA GLY A 93 0.77 -9.40 28.23
C GLY A 93 0.22 -8.02 28.63
N PRO A 94 -0.63 -7.95 29.67
CA PRO A 94 -1.20 -6.67 30.14
C PRO A 94 -0.14 -5.62 30.48
N GLY A 95 1.01 -6.04 31.02
CA GLY A 95 2.12 -5.15 31.35
C GLY A 95 2.92 -4.66 30.16
N GLU A 96 2.84 -5.35 29.01
CA GLU A 96 3.55 -4.93 27.80
C GLU A 96 2.85 -3.77 27.09
N VAL A 97 1.54 -3.64 27.27
CA VAL A 97 0.72 -2.59 26.63
C VAL A 97 0.39 -1.42 27.55
N ALA A 98 0.97 -1.36 28.73
CA ALA A 98 0.76 -0.25 29.67
C ALA A 98 1.58 0.99 29.26
N GLY A 99 0.92 2.15 29.16
CA GLY A 99 1.56 3.42 28.86
C GLY A 99 1.25 3.99 27.48
N THR A 100 2.01 5.00 27.07
CA THR A 100 1.97 5.62 25.74
C THR A 100 3.21 5.18 24.97
N TYR A 101 3.03 4.78 23.73
CA TYR A 101 4.12 4.20 22.94
C TYR A 101 4.35 5.00 21.65
N ALA A 102 5.61 5.33 21.41
CA ALA A 102 6.08 5.84 20.13
C ALA A 102 6.12 4.73 19.07
N ALA A 103 6.31 5.11 17.80
CA ALA A 103 6.38 4.16 16.68
C ALA A 103 7.45 3.07 16.89
N ALA A 104 8.61 3.42 17.48
CA ALA A 104 9.67 2.46 17.78
C ALA A 104 9.21 1.39 18.79
N ASP A 105 8.48 1.82 19.83
CA ASP A 105 7.94 0.92 20.84
C ASP A 105 6.90 -0.03 20.25
N ARG A 106 6.04 0.47 19.34
CA ARG A 106 5.06 -0.36 18.63
C ARG A 106 5.73 -1.45 17.79
N ALA A 107 6.84 -1.13 17.11
CA ALA A 107 7.61 -2.14 16.38
C ALA A 107 8.14 -3.24 17.33
N GLU A 108 8.58 -2.88 18.56
CA GLU A 108 8.99 -3.87 19.55
C GLU A 108 7.81 -4.69 20.08
N LEU A 109 6.64 -4.08 20.26
CA LEU A 109 5.42 -4.80 20.63
C LEU A 109 5.03 -5.86 19.58
N LEU A 110 5.16 -5.55 18.31
CA LEU A 110 4.91 -6.52 17.22
C LEU A 110 5.91 -7.68 17.28
N ARG A 111 7.20 -7.41 17.55
CA ARG A 111 8.21 -8.45 17.79
C ARG A 111 7.88 -9.30 19.02
N SER A 112 7.41 -8.67 20.09
CA SER A 112 6.97 -9.40 21.29
C SER A 112 5.75 -10.28 21.00
N ALA A 113 4.76 -9.76 20.28
CA ALA A 113 3.60 -10.52 19.84
C ALA A 113 4.00 -11.75 18.99
N TRP A 114 4.99 -11.60 18.09
CA TRP A 114 5.52 -12.72 17.32
C TRP A 114 6.16 -13.78 18.22
N ARG A 115 7.05 -13.39 19.17
CA ARG A 115 7.65 -14.30 20.15
C ARG A 115 6.60 -15.06 20.98
N ASN A 116 5.55 -14.34 21.37
CA ASN A 116 4.44 -14.93 22.14
C ASN A 116 3.59 -15.86 21.27
N PHE A 117 3.31 -15.51 20.02
CA PHE A 117 2.63 -16.36 19.05
C PHE A 117 3.40 -17.68 18.86
N GLN A 118 4.70 -17.62 18.64
CA GLN A 118 5.52 -18.82 18.48
C GLN A 118 5.43 -19.77 19.68
N ARG A 119 5.38 -19.24 20.90
CA ARG A 119 5.35 -20.02 22.14
C ARG A 119 3.96 -20.55 22.47
N ARG A 120 2.91 -19.78 22.21
CA ARG A 120 1.56 -20.01 22.75
C ARG A 120 0.52 -20.42 21.71
N ALA A 121 0.77 -20.15 20.41
CA ALA A 121 -0.21 -20.46 19.37
C ALA A 121 -0.50 -21.96 19.31
N ASP A 122 -1.77 -22.28 19.28
CA ASP A 122 -2.26 -23.63 19.02
C ASP A 122 -2.15 -24.01 17.53
N SER A 123 -2.53 -25.21 17.18
CA SER A 123 -2.50 -25.71 15.81
C SER A 123 -3.44 -24.92 14.88
N ALA A 124 -4.58 -24.45 15.39
CA ALA A 124 -5.54 -23.68 14.60
C ALA A 124 -4.98 -22.30 14.25
N ALA A 125 -4.43 -21.57 15.23
CA ALA A 125 -3.81 -20.26 14.99
C ALA A 125 -2.61 -20.36 14.03
N ARG A 126 -1.77 -21.40 14.19
CA ARG A 126 -0.64 -21.65 13.27
C ARG A 126 -1.14 -21.99 11.86
N GLY A 127 -2.22 -22.77 11.75
CA GLY A 127 -2.86 -23.12 10.48
C GLY A 127 -3.40 -21.88 9.75
N LEU A 128 -4.02 -20.93 10.46
CA LEU A 128 -4.50 -19.69 9.89
C LEU A 128 -3.36 -18.81 9.33
N LEU A 129 -2.26 -18.69 10.07
CA LEU A 129 -1.08 -17.95 9.56
C LEU A 129 -0.46 -18.64 8.35
N ALA A 130 -0.37 -19.97 8.35
CA ALA A 130 0.13 -20.74 7.21
C ALA A 130 -0.76 -20.55 5.96
N ALA A 131 -2.07 -20.66 6.13
CA ALA A 131 -3.03 -20.42 5.04
C ALA A 131 -2.94 -19.00 4.48
N TYR A 132 -2.77 -18.00 5.36
CA TYR A 132 -2.52 -16.62 4.94
C TYR A 132 -1.23 -16.49 4.12
N TRP A 133 -0.15 -17.08 4.60
CA TRP A 133 1.13 -17.09 3.89
C TRP A 133 0.99 -17.69 2.48
N ASP A 134 0.32 -18.83 2.36
CA ASP A 134 0.15 -19.50 1.08
C ASP A 134 -0.72 -18.68 0.12
N ALA A 135 -1.80 -18.08 0.62
CA ALA A 135 -2.71 -17.26 -0.17
C ALA A 135 -2.07 -15.94 -0.66
N GLU A 136 -1.21 -15.33 0.16
CA GLU A 136 -0.63 -14.01 -0.12
C GLU A 136 0.83 -14.06 -0.59
N ARG A 137 1.41 -15.24 -0.71
CA ARG A 137 2.83 -15.49 -0.97
C ARG A 137 3.39 -14.71 -2.17
N ALA A 138 2.57 -14.48 -3.20
CA ALA A 138 3.00 -13.84 -4.44
C ALA A 138 3.55 -12.42 -4.23
N TRP A 139 3.02 -11.66 -3.28
CA TRP A 139 3.49 -10.33 -2.91
C TRP A 139 4.16 -10.30 -1.54
N LEU A 140 3.73 -11.17 -0.62
CA LEU A 140 4.18 -11.17 0.78
C LEU A 140 5.65 -11.61 0.92
N LEU A 141 6.08 -12.65 0.19
CA LEU A 141 7.48 -13.06 0.19
C LEU A 141 8.40 -11.98 -0.39
N PRO A 142 8.13 -11.37 -1.55
CA PRO A 142 8.87 -10.20 -2.04
C PRO A 142 8.97 -9.06 -1.03
N TYR A 143 7.86 -8.68 -0.42
CA TYR A 143 7.84 -7.62 0.58
C TYR A 143 8.67 -7.97 1.82
N ALA A 144 8.52 -9.17 2.35
CA ALA A 144 9.27 -9.60 3.53
C ALA A 144 10.78 -9.65 3.25
N LEU A 145 11.19 -10.16 2.10
CA LEU A 145 12.59 -10.16 1.68
C LEU A 145 13.15 -8.73 1.49
N PHE A 146 12.36 -7.83 0.92
CA PHE A 146 12.73 -6.43 0.78
C PHE A 146 12.96 -5.76 2.15
N ARG A 147 12.04 -5.95 3.09
CA ARG A 147 12.15 -5.45 4.45
C ARG A 147 13.41 -5.95 5.15
N VAL A 148 13.65 -7.25 5.07
CA VAL A 148 14.83 -7.89 5.67
C VAL A 148 16.13 -7.42 5.00
N ALA A 149 16.14 -7.31 3.67
CA ALA A 149 17.31 -6.81 2.96
C ALA A 149 17.63 -5.36 3.35
N ARG A 150 16.64 -4.50 3.52
CA ARG A 150 16.83 -3.14 4.03
C ARG A 150 17.44 -3.14 5.43
N GLU A 151 16.91 -3.91 6.35
CA GLU A 151 17.43 -4.04 7.72
C GLU A 151 18.92 -4.48 7.71
N VAL A 152 19.27 -5.47 6.86
CA VAL A 152 20.63 -5.97 6.74
C VAL A 152 21.58 -4.93 6.13
N HIS A 153 21.09 -4.06 5.25
CA HIS A 153 21.91 -3.07 4.53
C HIS A 153 21.73 -1.64 5.07
N GLY A 154 21.26 -1.47 6.32
CA GLY A 154 21.20 -0.18 7.02
C GLY A 154 20.19 0.79 6.44
N ASP A 155 19.04 0.29 6.01
CA ASP A 155 17.95 1.05 5.38
C ASP A 155 18.34 1.83 4.11
N ALA A 156 19.46 1.46 3.49
CA ALA A 156 19.88 2.02 2.21
C ALA A 156 18.96 1.55 1.07
N GLY A 157 18.78 2.42 0.07
CA GLY A 157 17.97 2.11 -1.11
C GLY A 157 18.47 0.85 -1.86
N TRP A 158 17.55 0.03 -2.34
CA TRP A 158 17.87 -1.29 -2.90
C TRP A 158 18.86 -1.25 -4.10
N TRP A 159 18.95 -0.14 -4.81
CA TRP A 159 19.93 0.07 -5.90
C TRP A 159 21.37 0.13 -5.42
N THR A 160 21.60 0.30 -4.12
CA THR A 160 22.95 0.28 -3.51
C THR A 160 23.34 -1.09 -2.99
N TRP A 161 22.43 -2.06 -2.92
CA TRP A 161 22.70 -3.39 -2.41
C TRP A 161 23.72 -4.16 -3.25
N PRO A 162 24.36 -5.21 -2.71
CA PRO A 162 25.27 -6.06 -3.47
C PRO A 162 24.64 -6.50 -4.80
N GLY A 163 25.41 -6.45 -5.88
CA GLY A 163 24.90 -6.65 -7.24
C GLY A 163 24.07 -7.91 -7.44
N ALA A 164 24.47 -9.02 -6.84
CA ALA A 164 23.72 -10.28 -6.91
C ALA A 164 22.32 -10.16 -6.27
N LEU A 165 22.23 -9.50 -5.11
CA LEU A 165 20.96 -9.30 -4.42
C LEU A 165 20.10 -8.25 -5.14
N ARG A 166 20.73 -7.14 -5.55
CA ARG A 166 20.08 -6.10 -6.35
C ARG A 166 19.44 -6.66 -7.62
N ARG A 167 20.12 -7.59 -8.31
CA ARG A 167 19.58 -8.27 -9.50
C ARG A 167 18.70 -9.47 -9.18
N ARG A 168 18.49 -9.78 -7.90
CA ARG A 168 17.68 -10.93 -7.44
C ARG A 168 18.18 -12.26 -7.98
N GLU A 169 19.52 -12.43 -8.05
CA GLU A 169 20.09 -13.72 -8.45
C GLU A 169 19.58 -14.82 -7.49
N PRO A 170 19.07 -15.94 -8.01
CA PRO A 170 18.43 -16.95 -7.20
C PRO A 170 19.23 -17.40 -5.97
N ALA A 171 20.56 -17.55 -6.14
CA ALA A 171 21.46 -17.93 -5.04
C ALA A 171 21.58 -16.84 -3.96
N ALA A 172 21.55 -15.56 -4.33
CA ALA A 172 21.61 -14.45 -3.37
C ALA A 172 20.29 -14.33 -2.60
N VAL A 173 19.16 -14.45 -3.28
CA VAL A 173 17.83 -14.46 -2.66
C VAL A 173 17.67 -15.66 -1.72
N ALA A 174 18.11 -16.86 -2.13
CA ALA A 174 18.06 -18.05 -1.29
C ALA A 174 18.91 -17.88 -0.02
N ARG A 175 20.12 -17.34 -0.12
CA ARG A 175 20.97 -17.05 1.06
C ARG A 175 20.32 -16.03 2.01
N LEU A 176 19.71 -14.98 1.47
CA LEU A 176 18.99 -13.99 2.29
C LEU A 176 17.81 -14.67 3.04
N LEU A 177 17.02 -15.44 2.32
CA LEU A 177 15.88 -16.15 2.90
C LEU A 177 16.33 -17.15 3.97
N GLU A 178 17.40 -17.90 3.73
CA GLU A 178 17.92 -18.89 4.67
C GLU A 178 18.48 -18.22 5.92
N GLY A 179 19.31 -17.18 5.75
CA GLY A 179 19.95 -16.46 6.86
C GLY A 179 18.98 -15.64 7.71
N ALA A 180 17.83 -15.26 7.16
CA ALA A 180 16.86 -14.41 7.85
C ALA A 180 15.44 -15.01 7.88
N ARG A 181 15.32 -16.32 7.78
CA ARG A 181 14.03 -17.05 7.69
C ARG A 181 13.04 -16.64 8.77
N GLU A 182 13.54 -16.48 9.98
CA GLU A 182 12.71 -16.12 11.13
C GLU A 182 12.15 -14.69 10.99
N ARG A 183 12.99 -13.73 10.58
CA ARG A 183 12.55 -12.35 10.37
C ARG A 183 11.56 -12.23 9.20
N VAL A 184 11.74 -13.02 8.14
CA VAL A 184 10.77 -13.10 7.03
C VAL A 184 9.40 -13.59 7.52
N ARG A 185 9.36 -14.58 8.42
CA ARG A 185 8.12 -15.06 9.03
C ARG A 185 7.48 -14.02 9.95
N GLU A 186 8.29 -13.30 10.71
CA GLU A 186 7.83 -12.22 11.56
C GLU A 186 7.19 -11.09 10.74
N VAL A 187 7.81 -10.65 9.64
CA VAL A 187 7.22 -9.66 8.72
C VAL A 187 5.89 -10.18 8.13
N ALA A 188 5.82 -11.45 7.80
CA ALA A 188 4.57 -12.05 7.33
C ALA A 188 3.48 -12.05 8.42
N PHE A 189 3.86 -12.28 9.67
CA PHE A 189 2.95 -12.20 10.81
C PHE A 189 2.46 -10.76 11.06
N GLU A 190 3.33 -9.75 10.94
CA GLU A 190 2.93 -8.33 10.99
C GLU A 190 1.81 -8.03 9.98
N GLN A 191 1.94 -8.53 8.74
CA GLN A 191 0.93 -8.34 7.70
C GLN A 191 -0.36 -9.13 7.97
N TYR A 192 -0.25 -10.33 8.51
CA TYR A 192 -1.39 -11.12 8.96
C TYR A 192 -2.19 -10.40 10.05
N LEU A 193 -1.52 -9.79 11.03
CA LEU A 193 -2.16 -9.00 12.08
C LEU A 193 -2.87 -7.78 11.50
N PHE A 194 -2.19 -7.03 10.61
CA PHE A 194 -2.79 -5.89 9.95
C PHE A 194 -4.09 -6.28 9.22
N ASP A 195 -4.04 -7.32 8.39
CA ASP A 195 -5.20 -7.75 7.60
C ASP A 195 -6.36 -8.20 8.48
N ARG A 196 -6.09 -8.90 9.58
CA ARG A 196 -7.12 -9.33 10.52
C ARG A 196 -7.81 -8.15 11.21
N GLN A 197 -7.03 -7.19 11.68
CA GLN A 197 -7.59 -6.01 12.34
C GLN A 197 -8.32 -5.11 11.33
N TRP A 198 -7.78 -4.95 10.12
CA TRP A 198 -8.44 -4.21 9.06
C TRP A 198 -9.79 -4.84 8.66
N GLU A 199 -9.85 -6.16 8.53
CA GLU A 199 -11.11 -6.85 8.24
C GLU A 199 -12.14 -6.69 9.36
N ARG A 200 -11.73 -6.69 10.63
CA ARG A 200 -12.63 -6.37 11.75
C ARG A 200 -13.18 -4.95 11.65
N LEU A 201 -12.30 -3.98 11.37
CA LEU A 201 -12.72 -2.59 11.19
C LEU A 201 -13.70 -2.46 10.02
N ARG A 202 -13.36 -3.09 8.88
CA ARG A 202 -14.21 -3.07 7.69
C ARG A 202 -15.57 -3.72 7.93
N SER A 203 -15.61 -4.85 8.61
CA SER A 203 -16.83 -5.54 8.98
C SER A 203 -17.68 -4.68 9.93
N HIS A 204 -17.05 -4.02 10.92
CA HIS A 204 -17.73 -3.08 11.82
C HIS A 204 -18.32 -1.90 11.04
N ALA A 205 -17.54 -1.29 10.16
CA ALA A 205 -17.98 -0.17 9.33
C ALA A 205 -19.19 -0.54 8.45
N ARG A 206 -19.16 -1.70 7.81
CA ARG A 206 -20.28 -2.20 7.00
C ARG A 206 -21.54 -2.41 7.81
N ASN A 207 -21.44 -2.98 9.01
CA ASN A 207 -22.56 -3.20 9.91
C ASN A 207 -23.16 -1.87 10.40
N ALA A 208 -22.34 -0.84 10.56
CA ALA A 208 -22.79 0.53 10.89
C ALA A 208 -23.28 1.34 9.66
N GLY A 209 -23.26 0.76 8.45
CA GLY A 209 -23.67 1.46 7.23
C GLY A 209 -22.61 2.41 6.66
N VAL A 210 -21.36 2.35 7.16
CA VAL A 210 -20.21 3.16 6.69
C VAL A 210 -19.37 2.35 5.72
N ARG A 211 -19.00 2.95 4.59
CA ARG A 211 -18.11 2.36 3.57
C ARG A 211 -16.70 2.91 3.73
N LEU A 212 -15.72 2.04 3.62
CA LEU A 212 -14.31 2.45 3.59
C LEU A 212 -13.91 2.80 2.16
N PHE A 213 -13.40 4.01 1.98
CA PHE A 213 -12.97 4.55 0.71
C PHE A 213 -11.45 4.73 0.74
N GLY A 214 -10.73 3.91 -0.04
CA GLY A 214 -9.29 3.94 -0.12
C GLY A 214 -8.75 4.89 -1.17
N ASP A 215 -7.43 5.07 -1.14
CA ASP A 215 -6.69 5.88 -2.09
C ASP A 215 -5.51 5.08 -2.65
N ILE A 216 -5.32 5.11 -3.95
CA ILE A 216 -4.25 4.41 -4.66
C ILE A 216 -3.42 5.45 -5.41
N PRO A 217 -2.15 5.70 -5.02
CA PRO A 217 -1.24 6.48 -5.86
C PRO A 217 -1.09 5.79 -7.22
N ILE A 218 -1.12 6.54 -8.32
CA ILE A 218 -0.87 5.92 -9.64
C ILE A 218 0.50 5.23 -9.66
N TYR A 219 1.53 5.88 -9.15
CA TYR A 219 2.90 5.35 -9.13
C TYR A 219 3.25 4.66 -7.80
N VAL A 220 4.40 4.00 -7.78
CA VAL A 220 5.04 3.43 -6.59
C VAL A 220 6.35 4.17 -6.32
N ASP A 221 6.86 4.06 -5.10
CA ASP A 221 8.18 4.61 -4.78
C ASP A 221 9.30 3.79 -5.45
N LEU A 222 10.39 4.45 -5.82
CA LEU A 222 11.58 3.76 -6.33
C LEU A 222 12.16 2.85 -5.25
N ASP A 223 12.11 3.25 -3.97
CA ASP A 223 12.57 2.44 -2.86
C ASP A 223 11.45 1.56 -2.29
N SER A 224 10.93 0.67 -3.12
CA SER A 224 9.85 -0.24 -2.75
C SER A 224 10.15 -1.70 -3.12
N ALA A 225 9.44 -2.60 -2.45
CA ALA A 225 9.47 -4.02 -2.79
C ALA A 225 9.04 -4.27 -4.24
N ASP A 226 8.14 -3.43 -4.74
CA ASP A 226 7.59 -3.54 -6.08
C ASP A 226 8.65 -3.27 -7.14
N THR A 227 9.37 -2.18 -7.05
CA THR A 227 10.42 -1.79 -8.00
C THR A 227 11.64 -2.70 -7.90
N TRP A 228 11.95 -3.21 -6.72
CA TRP A 228 13.03 -4.19 -6.58
C TRP A 228 12.64 -5.56 -7.14
N TRP A 229 11.46 -6.11 -6.73
CA TRP A 229 11.10 -7.49 -7.08
C TRP A 229 10.45 -7.62 -8.44
N PHE A 230 9.53 -6.71 -8.78
CA PHE A 230 8.83 -6.70 -10.06
C PHE A 230 9.45 -5.68 -11.03
N ARG A 231 10.77 -5.54 -11.00
CA ARG A 231 11.52 -4.50 -11.73
C ARG A 231 11.18 -4.42 -13.21
N GLU A 232 10.84 -5.54 -13.84
CA GLU A 232 10.46 -5.64 -15.25
C GLU A 232 9.20 -4.86 -15.59
N GLN A 233 8.39 -4.54 -14.57
CA GLN A 233 7.18 -3.73 -14.70
C GLN A 233 7.47 -2.22 -14.71
N PHE A 234 8.74 -1.83 -14.48
CA PHE A 234 9.15 -0.43 -14.35
C PHE A 234 10.30 -0.09 -15.28
N ARG A 235 10.41 1.17 -15.68
CA ARG A 235 11.49 1.67 -16.57
C ARG A 235 12.73 2.03 -15.75
N VAL A 236 13.38 1.02 -15.21
CA VAL A 236 14.64 1.11 -14.48
C VAL A 236 15.71 0.20 -15.13
N ASP A 237 16.97 0.63 -15.07
CA ASP A 237 18.10 -0.15 -15.61
C ASP A 237 18.47 -1.34 -14.71
N ALA A 238 19.48 -2.09 -15.08
CA ALA A 238 19.99 -3.23 -14.32
C ALA A 238 20.53 -2.84 -12.93
N GLU A 239 20.92 -1.59 -12.77
CA GLU A 239 21.40 -0.98 -11.52
C GLU A 239 20.29 -0.37 -10.68
N GLY A 240 19.05 -0.43 -11.15
CA GLY A 240 17.87 0.12 -10.44
C GLY A 240 17.68 1.63 -10.60
N ARG A 241 18.31 2.23 -11.61
CA ARG A 241 18.21 3.67 -11.86
C ARG A 241 17.19 3.94 -12.96
N PRO A 242 16.24 4.84 -12.75
CA PRO A 242 15.30 5.26 -13.79
C PRO A 242 16.00 6.19 -14.80
N ALA A 243 15.75 6.00 -16.09
CA ALA A 243 16.20 6.94 -17.12
C ALA A 243 15.33 8.21 -17.15
N ALA A 244 14.09 8.09 -16.71
CA ALA A 244 13.12 9.15 -16.55
C ALA A 244 12.18 8.84 -15.39
N VAL A 245 11.58 9.88 -14.83
CA VAL A 245 10.71 9.80 -13.67
C VAL A 245 9.37 10.48 -13.93
N ALA A 246 8.39 10.20 -13.10
CA ALA A 246 7.09 10.79 -13.15
C ALA A 246 7.09 12.24 -12.61
N GLY A 247 6.17 13.03 -13.16
CA GLY A 247 5.88 14.37 -12.70
C GLY A 247 4.60 14.90 -13.34
N VAL A 248 4.37 16.19 -13.21
CA VAL A 248 3.35 16.95 -13.94
C VAL A 248 3.96 18.21 -14.55
N PRO A 249 3.49 18.66 -15.73
CA PRO A 249 4.02 19.85 -16.37
C PRO A 249 3.76 21.11 -15.52
N PRO A 250 4.44 22.20 -15.84
CA PRO A 250 4.05 23.53 -15.35
C PRO A 250 2.56 23.81 -15.56
N ASP A 251 1.92 24.31 -14.54
CA ASP A 251 0.51 24.67 -14.55
C ASP A 251 0.27 26.00 -13.81
N TYR A 252 -1.00 26.32 -13.57
CA TYR A 252 -1.40 27.54 -12.87
C TYR A 252 -0.92 27.57 -11.41
N PHE A 253 -0.76 26.39 -10.76
CA PHE A 253 -0.35 26.28 -9.35
C PHE A 253 1.16 26.19 -9.18
N SER A 254 1.89 25.70 -10.19
CA SER A 254 3.34 25.50 -10.14
C SER A 254 4.00 25.88 -11.48
N ALA A 255 4.74 26.98 -11.49
CA ALA A 255 5.48 27.44 -12.66
C ALA A 255 6.60 26.47 -13.10
N ASP A 256 7.07 25.60 -12.20
CA ASP A 256 8.10 24.58 -12.45
C ASP A 256 7.52 23.18 -12.69
N GLY A 257 6.18 23.05 -12.58
CA GLY A 257 5.53 21.76 -12.51
C GLY A 257 5.85 21.04 -11.20
N GLN A 258 5.57 19.73 -11.14
CA GLN A 258 5.90 18.91 -9.98
C GLN A 258 6.80 17.74 -10.42
N LEU A 259 7.95 17.63 -9.82
CA LEU A 259 8.88 16.51 -10.03
C LEU A 259 8.65 15.49 -8.91
N TRP A 260 7.96 14.39 -9.21
CA TRP A 260 7.60 13.40 -8.19
C TRP A 260 8.71 12.38 -7.93
N GLY A 261 9.53 12.08 -8.96
CA GLY A 261 10.65 11.17 -8.83
C GLY A 261 10.32 9.68 -8.88
N ASN A 262 9.04 9.32 -8.97
CA ASN A 262 8.62 7.92 -9.07
C ASN A 262 9.07 7.29 -10.39
N PRO A 263 9.44 6.00 -10.40
CA PRO A 263 9.73 5.28 -11.64
C PRO A 263 8.48 5.15 -12.51
N LEU A 264 8.66 5.26 -13.82
CA LEU A 264 7.60 5.08 -14.80
C LEU A 264 7.34 3.59 -15.05
N TYR A 265 6.12 3.25 -15.43
CA TYR A 265 5.76 1.88 -15.81
C TYR A 265 6.34 1.49 -17.16
N ALA A 266 6.76 0.24 -17.31
CA ALA A 266 7.09 -0.39 -18.59
C ALA A 266 5.80 -0.90 -19.24
N TRP A 267 4.98 0.03 -19.74
CA TRP A 267 3.61 -0.24 -20.19
C TRP A 267 3.50 -1.33 -21.25
N GLU A 268 4.46 -1.41 -22.17
CA GLU A 268 4.50 -2.47 -23.19
C GLU A 268 4.61 -3.85 -22.56
N ARG A 269 5.53 -4.04 -21.60
CA ARG A 269 5.69 -5.30 -20.88
C ARG A 269 4.48 -5.65 -20.02
N MET A 270 3.87 -4.64 -19.39
CA MET A 270 2.63 -4.83 -18.65
C MET A 270 1.49 -5.29 -19.56
N ALA A 271 1.38 -4.73 -20.76
CA ALA A 271 0.39 -5.15 -21.75
C ALA A 271 0.64 -6.58 -22.23
N ASP A 272 1.90 -6.94 -22.52
CA ASP A 272 2.29 -8.29 -22.95
C ASP A 272 1.96 -9.36 -21.90
N ASP A 273 2.07 -9.05 -20.61
CA ASP A 273 1.72 -9.98 -19.53
C ASP A 273 0.24 -9.90 -19.10
N GLY A 274 -0.58 -9.07 -19.78
CA GLY A 274 -1.99 -8.87 -19.46
C GLY A 274 -2.22 -8.07 -18.18
N PHE A 275 -1.33 -7.16 -17.84
CA PHE A 275 -1.41 -6.27 -16.67
C PHE A 275 -1.52 -6.99 -15.33
N ARG A 276 -0.87 -8.15 -15.18
CA ARG A 276 -0.99 -9.03 -13.99
C ARG A 276 -0.67 -8.31 -12.69
N TRP A 277 0.35 -7.46 -12.69
CA TRP A 277 0.74 -6.70 -11.49
C TRP A 277 -0.37 -5.72 -11.06
N TRP A 278 -0.96 -4.98 -12.00
CA TRP A 278 -2.07 -4.07 -11.73
C TRP A 278 -3.33 -4.80 -11.25
N ILE A 279 -3.64 -5.95 -11.85
CA ILE A 279 -4.76 -6.81 -11.43
C ILE A 279 -4.55 -7.29 -10.00
N ALA A 280 -3.34 -7.75 -9.66
CA ALA A 280 -3.01 -8.19 -8.31
C ALA A 280 -3.10 -7.03 -7.30
N ARG A 281 -2.54 -5.86 -7.65
CA ARG A 281 -2.60 -4.65 -6.83
C ARG A 281 -4.04 -4.24 -6.54
N LEU A 282 -4.87 -4.11 -7.57
CA LEU A 282 -6.26 -3.68 -7.38
C LEU A 282 -7.07 -4.72 -6.61
N ARG A 283 -6.89 -6.02 -6.91
CA ARG A 283 -7.52 -7.11 -6.15
C ARG A 283 -7.19 -7.02 -4.66
N ARG A 284 -5.93 -6.74 -4.33
CA ARG A 284 -5.47 -6.57 -2.95
C ARG A 284 -6.15 -5.38 -2.28
N GLN A 285 -6.19 -4.24 -2.93
CA GLN A 285 -6.81 -3.02 -2.38
C GLN A 285 -8.34 -3.19 -2.20
N CYS A 286 -9.02 -3.91 -3.08
CA CYS A 286 -10.45 -4.22 -2.94
C CYS A 286 -10.78 -5.14 -1.74
N ARG A 287 -9.78 -5.83 -1.16
CA ARG A 287 -9.97 -6.54 0.11
C ARG A 287 -10.02 -5.58 1.30
N HIS A 288 -9.36 -4.45 1.21
CA HIS A 288 -9.32 -3.46 2.28
C HIS A 288 -10.46 -2.45 2.19
N PHE A 289 -10.86 -2.06 0.99
CA PHE A 289 -11.78 -0.96 0.74
C PHE A 289 -13.01 -1.39 -0.05
N ASP A 290 -14.10 -0.64 0.11
CA ASP A 290 -15.33 -0.84 -0.65
C ASP A 290 -15.29 -0.12 -2.00
N PHE A 291 -14.60 1.00 -2.07
CA PHE A 291 -14.23 1.71 -3.30
C PHE A 291 -12.89 2.42 -3.12
N LEU A 292 -12.29 2.81 -4.24
CA LEU A 292 -10.91 3.26 -4.31
C LEU A 292 -10.82 4.50 -5.21
N ARG A 293 -10.25 5.58 -4.69
CA ARG A 293 -9.79 6.67 -5.52
C ARG A 293 -8.48 6.26 -6.20
N LEU A 294 -8.40 6.40 -7.51
CA LEU A 294 -7.15 6.30 -8.22
C LEU A 294 -6.63 7.72 -8.44
N ASP A 295 -5.58 8.05 -7.70
CA ASP A 295 -4.91 9.34 -7.77
C ASP A 295 -4.24 9.52 -9.13
N HIS A 296 -4.27 10.74 -9.66
CA HIS A 296 -3.75 11.09 -10.98
C HIS A 296 -4.26 10.18 -12.11
N PHE A 297 -5.57 9.94 -12.14
CA PHE A 297 -6.19 9.01 -13.11
C PHE A 297 -5.87 9.36 -14.56
N ARG A 298 -5.68 10.67 -14.86
CA ARG A 298 -5.23 11.15 -16.17
C ARG A 298 -3.96 10.46 -16.68
N GLY A 299 -3.05 10.08 -15.77
CA GLY A 299 -1.82 9.35 -16.09
C GLY A 299 -2.02 7.99 -16.76
N LEU A 300 -3.25 7.44 -16.70
CA LEU A 300 -3.62 6.26 -17.46
C LEU A 300 -3.88 6.55 -18.95
N GLN A 301 -4.17 7.79 -19.32
CA GLN A 301 -4.31 8.21 -20.73
C GLN A 301 -2.96 8.73 -21.26
N ALA A 302 -2.34 9.66 -20.53
CA ALA A 302 -1.00 10.14 -20.85
C ALA A 302 -0.33 10.63 -19.56
N TYR A 303 0.96 10.38 -19.44
CA TYR A 303 1.78 10.75 -18.29
C TYR A 303 2.90 11.71 -18.67
N TRP A 304 3.34 12.52 -17.72
CA TRP A 304 4.43 13.46 -17.90
C TRP A 304 5.75 12.79 -17.53
N GLU A 305 6.58 12.55 -18.53
CA GLU A 305 7.91 11.95 -18.41
C GLU A 305 8.96 13.02 -18.26
N VAL A 306 9.70 13.02 -17.17
CA VAL A 306 10.77 13.99 -16.89
C VAL A 306 12.12 13.25 -16.91
N PRO A 307 13.13 13.74 -17.66
CA PRO A 307 14.45 13.12 -17.67
C PRO A 307 15.08 13.08 -16.27
N THR A 308 15.71 11.96 -15.91
CA THR A 308 16.44 11.85 -14.64
C THR A 308 17.54 12.89 -14.56
N GLY A 309 17.69 13.53 -13.40
CA GLY A 309 18.66 14.62 -13.18
C GLY A 309 18.11 16.02 -13.49
N ALA A 310 16.91 16.13 -14.04
CA ALA A 310 16.21 17.43 -14.12
C ALA A 310 15.91 17.98 -12.73
N THR A 311 16.05 19.27 -12.55
CA THR A 311 15.76 19.97 -11.28
C THR A 311 14.31 20.45 -11.17
N THR A 312 13.61 20.50 -12.30
CA THR A 312 12.19 20.88 -12.41
C THR A 312 11.49 19.99 -13.42
N ALA A 313 10.17 19.99 -13.43
CA ALA A 313 9.39 19.23 -14.40
C ALA A 313 9.25 19.92 -15.77
N ARG A 314 9.82 21.09 -15.98
CA ARG A 314 9.69 21.89 -17.24
C ARG A 314 10.23 21.16 -18.49
N SER A 315 11.27 20.34 -18.32
CA SER A 315 11.93 19.62 -19.43
C SER A 315 11.23 18.30 -19.78
N GLY A 316 10.08 18.02 -19.20
CA GLY A 316 9.34 16.79 -19.47
C GLY A 316 8.61 16.81 -20.82
N CYS A 317 7.99 15.68 -21.12
CA CYS A 317 7.12 15.53 -22.29
C CYS A 317 5.97 14.54 -21.99
N TRP A 318 4.85 14.73 -22.70
CA TRP A 318 3.72 13.80 -22.63
C TRP A 318 4.04 12.50 -23.34
N ARG A 319 3.66 11.39 -22.68
CA ARG A 319 3.71 10.03 -23.25
C ARG A 319 2.36 9.38 -23.08
N GLU A 320 1.87 8.73 -24.11
CA GLU A 320 0.63 7.95 -24.04
C GLU A 320 0.78 6.72 -23.14
N ALA A 321 -0.31 6.37 -22.46
CA ALA A 321 -0.41 5.16 -21.65
C ALA A 321 -1.57 4.29 -22.16
N PRO A 322 -1.49 2.96 -22.02
CA PRO A 322 -2.52 2.02 -22.52
C PRO A 322 -3.71 1.91 -21.54
N GLY A 323 -4.22 3.02 -21.01
CA GLY A 323 -5.23 3.03 -19.97
C GLY A 323 -6.52 2.30 -20.33
N ALA A 324 -6.97 2.42 -21.58
CA ALA A 324 -8.15 1.70 -22.04
C ALA A 324 -7.96 0.18 -21.99
N ALA A 325 -6.79 -0.32 -22.42
CA ALA A 325 -6.44 -1.74 -22.34
C ALA A 325 -6.29 -2.21 -20.89
N LEU A 326 -5.64 -1.41 -20.04
CA LEU A 326 -5.53 -1.69 -18.61
C LEU A 326 -6.92 -1.81 -17.96
N LEU A 327 -7.80 -0.83 -18.18
CA LEU A 327 -9.15 -0.85 -17.58
C LEU A 327 -9.99 -2.03 -18.11
N ALA A 328 -9.83 -2.41 -19.38
CA ALA A 328 -10.46 -3.61 -19.93
C ALA A 328 -9.95 -4.88 -19.27
N ALA A 329 -8.63 -5.03 -19.06
CA ALA A 329 -8.02 -6.16 -18.36
C ALA A 329 -8.47 -6.24 -16.89
N LEU A 330 -8.47 -5.11 -16.19
CA LEU A 330 -8.96 -5.03 -14.81
C LEU A 330 -10.44 -5.45 -14.71
N ARG A 331 -11.30 -4.95 -15.62
CA ARG A 331 -12.72 -5.33 -15.66
C ARG A 331 -12.92 -6.80 -15.98
N GLY A 332 -12.15 -7.34 -16.91
CA GLY A 332 -12.17 -8.77 -17.24
C GLY A 332 -11.79 -9.67 -16.05
N ALA A 333 -10.82 -9.25 -15.26
CA ALA A 333 -10.29 -10.04 -14.13
C ALA A 333 -11.08 -9.88 -12.81
N LEU A 334 -11.71 -8.72 -12.58
CA LEU A 334 -12.33 -8.34 -11.32
C LEU A 334 -13.84 -8.10 -11.40
N GLY A 335 -14.40 -8.04 -12.61
CA GLY A 335 -15.79 -7.68 -12.84
C GLY A 335 -16.02 -6.18 -12.70
N THR A 336 -16.90 -5.78 -11.78
CA THR A 336 -17.15 -4.36 -11.51
C THR A 336 -15.92 -3.74 -10.83
N LEU A 337 -15.45 -2.60 -11.38
CA LEU A 337 -14.35 -1.84 -10.80
C LEU A 337 -14.91 -0.80 -9.82
N PRO A 338 -14.62 -0.91 -8.52
CA PRO A 338 -15.06 0.07 -7.52
C PRO A 338 -14.10 1.27 -7.51
N LEU A 339 -13.86 1.88 -8.68
CA LEU A 339 -12.91 2.98 -8.85
C LEU A 339 -13.61 4.32 -8.96
N VAL A 340 -13.04 5.30 -8.28
CA VAL A 340 -13.33 6.73 -8.43
C VAL A 340 -12.10 7.38 -9.05
N ALA A 341 -12.25 7.97 -10.23
CA ALA A 341 -11.18 8.67 -10.90
C ALA A 341 -10.95 10.05 -10.26
N GLU A 342 -9.72 10.36 -9.96
CA GLU A 342 -9.32 11.73 -9.65
C GLU A 342 -9.32 12.54 -10.95
N ASP A 343 -10.02 13.68 -10.94
CA ASP A 343 -10.30 14.52 -12.12
C ASP A 343 -9.61 15.90 -11.97
N LEU A 344 -8.34 15.91 -11.59
CA LEU A 344 -7.52 17.11 -11.54
C LEU A 344 -6.59 17.19 -12.76
N GLY A 345 -6.34 18.41 -13.22
CA GLY A 345 -5.47 18.70 -14.35
C GLY A 345 -6.23 19.11 -15.61
N VAL A 346 -5.46 19.52 -16.62
CA VAL A 346 -6.02 19.89 -17.92
C VAL A 346 -6.37 18.64 -18.72
N ILE A 347 -7.66 18.43 -18.93
CA ILE A 347 -8.17 17.38 -19.84
C ILE A 347 -8.30 18.01 -21.22
N THR A 348 -7.59 17.45 -22.17
CA THR A 348 -7.71 17.83 -23.59
C THR A 348 -8.69 16.93 -24.29
#